data_841c91ce4833bded6c39f5bdd380ce9a
#
_entry.id   841c91ce4833bded6c39f5bdd380ce9a
#
_cell.length_a   1.000
_cell.length_b   1.000
_cell.length_c   1.000
_cell.angle_alpha   90.00
_cell.angle_beta   90.00
_cell.angle_gamma   90.00
#
_symmetry.space_group_name_H-M   'P 1'
#
loop_
_entity.id
_entity.type
_entity.pdbx_description
1 polymer ?
#
loop_
_entity_poly.entity_id
_entity_poly.type
_entity_poly.pdbx_seq_one_letter_code
_entity_poly.pdbx_strand_id
1 'polypeptide(L)'
;VIYRSTAFLALTLLTAGLYSAEQRSENVAEMTASNIESLLKEMNLPFTVGKDEEKKPSFRYISSGKTVIITLYGGTIPNNATSLGLSTSFEMQTTLEKVNSWNQNQRFLKAYQENPGTIVLEADIDMGGDPSKKNLERLITRMNRALLALPNVLE
;
A
#
# COMPACT_ATOMS: atom_id res chain seq x y z
N VAL A 1 -16.34 -57.54 -38.29
CA VAL A 1 -16.93 -56.28 -38.74
C VAL A 1 -17.35 -55.57 -37.47
N ILE A 2 -16.73 -54.43 -37.07
CA ILE A 2 -17.33 -53.17 -36.76
C ILE A 2 -16.22 -52.26 -36.19
N TYR A 3 -15.90 -51.26 -37.00
CA TYR A 3 -15.18 -50.04 -36.61
C TYR A 3 -16.08 -49.13 -35.75
N ARG A 4 -15.57 -48.59 -34.66
CA ARG A 4 -15.94 -47.25 -34.10
C ARG A 4 -14.77 -46.77 -33.26
N SER A 5 -14.02 -45.92 -33.75
CA SER A 5 -14.13 -44.49 -33.87
C SER A 5 -13.50 -43.79 -32.63
N THR A 6 -12.24 -43.48 -32.81
CA THR A 6 -11.44 -42.57 -31.99
C THR A 6 -11.78 -41.13 -32.41
N ALA A 7 -12.51 -40.40 -31.57
CA ALA A 7 -12.61 -38.95 -31.67
C ALA A 7 -13.15 -38.32 -30.37
N PHE A 8 -12.35 -38.31 -29.31
CA PHE A 8 -12.65 -37.48 -28.14
C PHE A 8 -11.38 -37.26 -27.31
N LEU A 9 -10.40 -36.56 -27.86
CA LEU A 9 -9.23 -36.11 -27.08
C LEU A 9 -8.53 -34.89 -27.68
N ALA A 10 -9.25 -33.88 -28.07
CA ALA A 10 -8.61 -32.66 -28.61
C ALA A 10 -9.19 -31.32 -28.10
N LEU A 11 -10.06 -31.32 -27.09
CA LEU A 11 -10.71 -30.04 -26.69
C LEU A 11 -10.40 -29.58 -25.27
N THR A 12 -9.53 -30.25 -24.52
CA THR A 12 -9.23 -29.89 -23.13
C THR A 12 -7.88 -29.17 -22.90
N LEU A 13 -7.09 -28.99 -23.93
CA LEU A 13 -5.76 -28.36 -23.81
C LEU A 13 -5.72 -26.87 -24.17
N LEU A 14 -6.79 -26.29 -24.70
CA LEU A 14 -6.82 -24.87 -25.06
C LEU A 14 -7.28 -23.93 -23.94
N THR A 15 -7.95 -24.41 -22.89
CA THR A 15 -8.48 -23.55 -21.81
C THR A 15 -7.48 -23.31 -20.68
N ALA A 16 -6.48 -24.17 -20.50
CA ALA A 16 -5.46 -24.02 -19.47
C ALA A 16 -4.42 -22.93 -19.81
N GLY A 17 -4.23 -22.65 -21.09
CA GLY A 17 -3.26 -21.62 -21.55
C GLY A 17 -3.74 -20.18 -21.38
N LEU A 18 -5.05 -19.94 -21.35
CA LEU A 18 -5.61 -18.60 -21.22
C LEU A 18 -5.73 -18.14 -19.75
N TYR A 19 -5.86 -19.07 -18.79
CA TYR A 19 -5.93 -18.74 -17.38
C TYR A 19 -4.59 -18.30 -16.75
N SER A 20 -3.47 -18.71 -17.35
CA SER A 20 -2.13 -18.33 -16.85
C SER A 20 -1.62 -17.00 -17.40
N ALA A 21 -2.22 -16.46 -18.46
CA ALA A 21 -1.81 -15.18 -19.04
C ALA A 21 -2.44 -13.97 -18.33
N GLU A 22 -3.61 -14.13 -17.75
CA GLU A 22 -4.36 -13.04 -17.11
C GLU A 22 -3.87 -12.70 -15.68
N GLN A 23 -3.18 -13.64 -15.01
CA GLN A 23 -2.59 -13.42 -13.69
C GLN A 23 -1.20 -12.76 -13.70
N ARG A 24 -0.60 -12.58 -14.86
CA ARG A 24 0.79 -12.08 -15.01
C ARG A 24 0.91 -10.57 -15.13
N SER A 25 -0.18 -9.81 -15.15
CA SER A 25 -0.15 -8.36 -15.43
C SER A 25 -0.18 -7.42 -14.22
N GLU A 26 -0.23 -7.95 -12.98
CA GLU A 26 -0.32 -7.12 -11.78
C GLU A 26 0.98 -7.03 -10.94
N ASN A 27 2.04 -7.71 -11.34
CA ASN A 27 3.31 -7.64 -10.62
C ASN A 27 4.09 -6.44 -11.14
N VAL A 28 4.11 -5.37 -10.38
CA VAL A 28 5.05 -4.28 -10.59
C VAL A 28 6.42 -4.82 -10.22
N ALA A 29 7.24 -5.16 -11.23
CA ALA A 29 8.54 -5.79 -11.03
C ALA A 29 9.50 -4.94 -10.17
N GLU A 30 9.21 -3.65 -10.00
CA GLU A 30 10.01 -2.71 -9.21
C GLU A 30 9.11 -1.61 -8.65
N MET A 31 9.30 -1.25 -7.38
CA MET A 31 8.61 -0.09 -6.80
C MET A 31 9.43 1.17 -7.09
N THR A 32 9.03 1.88 -8.11
CA THR A 32 9.62 3.15 -8.52
C THR A 32 8.76 4.33 -8.07
N ALA A 33 9.36 5.52 -8.00
CA ALA A 33 8.60 6.76 -7.79
C ALA A 33 7.48 6.92 -8.84
N SER A 34 7.75 6.57 -10.10
CA SER A 34 6.77 6.64 -11.19
C SER A 34 5.56 5.70 -10.98
N ASN A 35 5.79 4.53 -10.40
CA ASN A 35 4.71 3.58 -10.10
C ASN A 35 3.79 4.10 -8.99
N ILE A 36 4.36 4.78 -7.98
CA ILE A 36 3.58 5.44 -6.93
C ILE A 36 2.76 6.59 -7.50
N GLU A 37 3.34 7.44 -8.34
CA GLU A 37 2.60 8.51 -9.02
C GLU A 37 1.42 7.97 -9.84
N SER A 38 1.65 6.90 -10.60
CA SER A 38 0.62 6.26 -11.42
C SER A 38 -0.51 5.71 -10.55
N LEU A 39 -0.18 5.05 -9.45
CA LEU A 39 -1.18 4.52 -8.52
C LEU A 39 -2.00 5.63 -7.86
N LEU A 40 -1.36 6.71 -7.39
CA LEU A 40 -2.08 7.83 -6.78
C LEU A 40 -3.04 8.50 -7.77
N LYS A 41 -2.64 8.64 -9.04
CA LYS A 41 -3.51 9.13 -10.12
C LYS A 41 -4.71 8.21 -10.36
N GLU A 42 -4.48 6.89 -10.42
CA GLU A 42 -5.55 5.90 -10.61
C GLU A 42 -6.53 5.87 -9.43
N MET A 43 -6.04 6.09 -8.22
CA MET A 43 -6.88 6.22 -7.03
C MET A 43 -7.57 7.58 -6.91
N ASN A 44 -7.39 8.49 -7.87
CA ASN A 44 -7.90 9.87 -7.85
C ASN A 44 -7.50 10.63 -6.58
N LEU A 45 -6.28 10.41 -6.10
CA LEU A 45 -5.71 11.12 -4.95
C LEU A 45 -4.80 12.25 -5.46
N PRO A 46 -5.19 13.52 -5.33
CA PRO A 46 -4.31 14.64 -5.66
C PRO A 46 -3.06 14.60 -4.76
N PHE A 47 -1.89 14.70 -5.35
CA PHE A 47 -0.63 14.61 -4.62
C PHE A 47 0.39 15.64 -5.10
N THR A 48 1.38 15.89 -4.26
CA THR A 48 2.59 16.64 -4.58
C THR A 48 3.80 15.76 -4.38
N VAL A 49 4.82 15.95 -5.22
CA VAL A 49 6.11 15.28 -5.07
C VAL A 49 7.08 16.26 -4.43
N GLY A 50 7.72 15.83 -3.38
CA GLY A 50 8.76 16.55 -2.67
C GLY A 50 10.02 15.71 -2.52
N LYS A 51 10.86 16.12 -1.60
CA LYS A 51 12.02 15.34 -1.15
C LYS A 51 11.99 15.28 0.37
N ASP A 52 12.41 14.15 0.92
CA ASP A 52 12.67 14.02 2.35
C ASP A 52 14.00 14.68 2.76
N GLU A 53 14.39 14.55 4.01
CA GLU A 53 15.62 15.10 4.56
C GLU A 53 16.87 14.52 3.89
N GLU A 54 16.80 13.28 3.40
CA GLU A 54 17.88 12.61 2.65
C GLU A 54 17.83 12.88 1.14
N LYS A 55 16.97 13.83 0.69
CA LYS A 55 16.74 14.21 -0.71
C LYS A 55 16.12 13.10 -1.57
N LYS A 56 15.53 12.07 -0.95
CA LYS A 56 14.79 11.02 -1.63
C LYS A 56 13.38 11.51 -2.01
N PRO A 57 12.75 10.98 -3.08
CA PRO A 57 11.38 11.33 -3.42
C PRO A 57 10.42 11.00 -2.27
N SER A 58 9.57 11.95 -1.94
CA SER A 58 8.44 11.77 -1.03
C SER A 58 7.17 12.27 -1.68
N PHE A 59 6.07 11.61 -1.42
CA PHE A 59 4.76 11.96 -1.97
C PHE A 59 3.85 12.40 -0.84
N ARG A 60 3.13 13.49 -1.05
CA ARG A 60 2.17 14.01 -0.09
C ARG A 60 0.81 14.08 -0.73
N TYR A 61 -0.18 13.40 -0.14
CA TYR A 61 -1.57 13.52 -0.55
C TYR A 61 -2.46 13.88 0.63
N ILE A 62 -3.66 14.40 0.36
CA ILE A 62 -4.61 14.78 1.40
C ILE A 62 -5.74 13.73 1.43
N SER A 63 -6.01 13.23 2.64
CA SER A 63 -7.16 12.37 2.92
C SER A 63 -7.77 12.78 4.26
N SER A 64 -9.09 12.94 4.29
CA SER A 64 -9.84 13.35 5.51
C SER A 64 -9.25 14.61 6.19
N GLY A 65 -8.80 15.58 5.39
CA GLY A 65 -8.20 16.82 5.88
C GLY A 65 -6.81 16.66 6.49
N LYS A 66 -6.19 15.50 6.41
CA LYS A 66 -4.82 15.23 6.88
C LYS A 66 -3.88 15.00 5.72
N THR A 67 -2.64 15.45 5.86
CA THR A 67 -1.57 15.16 4.92
C THR A 67 -0.98 13.80 5.24
N VAL A 68 -1.03 12.87 4.29
CA VAL A 68 -0.32 11.60 4.35
C VAL A 68 0.96 11.70 3.52
N ILE A 69 2.05 11.26 4.10
CA ILE A 69 3.37 11.25 3.47
C ILE A 69 3.71 9.80 3.12
N ILE A 70 4.10 9.56 1.88
CA ILE A 70 4.67 8.28 1.43
C ILE A 70 6.16 8.51 1.25
N THR A 71 6.97 7.72 1.93
CA THR A 71 8.45 7.76 1.87
C THR A 71 8.97 6.43 1.34
N LEU A 72 9.95 6.48 0.46
CA LEU A 72 10.63 5.33 -0.10
C LEU A 72 11.90 5.02 0.68
N TYR A 73 12.14 3.73 0.95
CA TYR A 73 13.32 3.27 1.67
C TYR A 73 14.06 2.15 0.93
N GLY A 74 15.36 2.07 1.20
CA GLY A 74 16.22 1.01 0.69
C GLY A 74 16.42 1.04 -0.83
N GLY A 75 17.16 0.07 -1.33
CA GLY A 75 17.41 -0.10 -2.76
C GLY A 75 18.12 1.07 -3.44
N THR A 76 17.92 1.21 -4.75
CA THR A 76 18.46 2.32 -5.57
C THR A 76 17.33 3.31 -5.87
N ILE A 77 16.99 4.18 -4.91
CA ILE A 77 15.94 5.19 -5.05
C ILE A 77 16.37 6.26 -6.07
N PRO A 78 15.48 6.69 -7.00
CA PRO A 78 14.02 6.44 -7.06
C PRO A 78 13.57 5.21 -7.86
N ASN A 79 14.51 4.40 -8.36
CA ASN A 79 14.23 3.39 -9.37
C ASN A 79 13.84 2.02 -8.80
N ASN A 80 14.31 1.71 -7.59
CA ASN A 80 14.04 0.40 -6.98
C ASN A 80 14.08 0.54 -5.45
N ALA A 81 12.95 0.92 -4.85
CA ALA A 81 12.80 0.92 -3.41
C ALA A 81 12.46 -0.49 -2.91
N THR A 82 13.03 -0.91 -1.78
CA THR A 82 12.76 -2.21 -1.16
C THR A 82 11.66 -2.15 -0.11
N SER A 83 11.34 -0.96 0.39
CA SER A 83 10.21 -0.74 1.28
C SER A 83 9.65 0.68 1.13
N LEU A 84 8.46 0.88 1.63
CA LEU A 84 7.89 2.22 1.76
C LEU A 84 7.10 2.35 3.07
N GLY A 85 7.07 3.56 3.59
CA GLY A 85 6.25 3.94 4.73
C GLY A 85 5.18 4.96 4.35
N LEU A 86 4.04 4.88 5.00
CA LEU A 86 3.00 5.89 5.00
C LEU A 86 2.92 6.47 6.40
N SER A 87 2.93 7.79 6.54
CA SER A 87 2.82 8.44 7.84
C SER A 87 1.93 9.67 7.79
N THR A 88 1.31 9.98 8.91
CA THR A 88 0.58 11.23 9.15
C THR A 88 0.58 11.54 10.63
N SER A 89 0.40 12.81 10.99
CA SER A 89 0.35 13.25 12.38
C SER A 89 -0.98 13.91 12.72
N PHE A 90 -1.33 13.83 14.01
CA PHE A 90 -2.51 14.43 14.61
C PHE A 90 -2.10 15.25 15.80
N GLU A 91 -2.50 16.51 15.85
CA GLU A 91 -2.45 17.31 17.05
C GLU A 91 -3.66 16.95 17.92
N MET A 92 -3.40 16.17 18.99
CA MET A 92 -4.46 15.74 19.90
C MET A 92 -3.91 15.29 21.26
N GLN A 93 -4.67 15.57 22.30
CA GLN A 93 -4.37 15.07 23.65
C GLN A 93 -5.03 13.71 23.85
N THR A 94 -4.23 12.72 24.24
CA THR A 94 -4.72 11.37 24.52
C THR A 94 -3.81 10.68 25.54
N THR A 95 -4.18 9.48 25.98
CA THR A 95 -3.37 8.67 26.88
C THR A 95 -2.67 7.52 26.16
N LEU A 96 -1.56 7.06 26.69
CA LEU A 96 -0.85 5.91 26.14
C LEU A 96 -1.69 4.63 26.19
N GLU A 97 -2.61 4.50 27.15
CA GLU A 97 -3.54 3.38 27.23
C GLU A 97 -4.45 3.32 26.02
N LYS A 98 -4.99 4.46 25.59
CA LYS A 98 -5.85 4.56 24.39
C LYS A 98 -5.05 4.24 23.12
N VAL A 99 -3.83 4.75 22.99
CA VAL A 99 -2.92 4.44 21.88
C VAL A 99 -2.61 2.93 21.83
N ASN A 100 -2.30 2.32 22.98
CA ASN A 100 -2.04 0.90 23.08
C ASN A 100 -3.29 0.08 22.74
N SER A 101 -4.46 0.48 23.22
CA SER A 101 -5.73 -0.16 22.89
C SER A 101 -6.03 -0.11 21.39
N TRP A 102 -5.77 1.03 20.73
CA TRP A 102 -5.84 1.13 19.29
C TRP A 102 -4.93 0.09 18.62
N ASN A 103 -3.65 0.05 18.98
CA ASN A 103 -2.66 -0.86 18.39
C ASN A 103 -3.01 -2.34 18.58
N GLN A 104 -3.64 -2.72 19.70
CA GLN A 104 -4.12 -4.09 19.94
C GLN A 104 -5.24 -4.50 18.98
N ASN A 105 -6.04 -3.55 18.50
CA ASN A 105 -7.21 -3.79 17.67
C ASN A 105 -6.96 -3.51 16.18
N GLN A 106 -5.80 -2.96 15.82
CA GLN A 106 -5.44 -2.64 14.44
C GLN A 106 -4.34 -3.56 13.92
N ARG A 107 -4.43 -3.88 12.63
CA ARG A 107 -3.39 -4.63 11.91
C ARG A 107 -2.82 -3.76 10.80
N PHE A 108 -1.51 -3.87 10.57
CA PHE A 108 -0.78 -3.19 9.49
C PHE A 108 -0.60 -1.68 9.67
N LEU A 109 -1.11 -1.11 10.74
CA LEU A 109 -0.98 0.30 11.11
C LEU A 109 -0.58 0.35 12.57
N LYS A 110 0.28 1.29 12.93
CA LYS A 110 0.65 1.58 14.31
C LYS A 110 0.44 3.06 14.60
N ALA A 111 -0.01 3.37 15.82
CA ALA A 111 -0.05 4.72 16.34
C ALA A 111 0.95 4.84 17.49
N TYR A 112 1.59 5.99 17.61
CA TYR A 112 2.47 6.29 18.73
C TYR A 112 2.46 7.79 19.04
N GLN A 113 2.80 8.11 20.27
CA GLN A 113 2.99 9.48 20.68
C GLN A 113 4.44 9.89 20.39
N GLU A 114 4.65 10.79 19.48
CA GLU A 114 5.97 11.33 19.14
C GLU A 114 6.40 12.38 20.17
N ASN A 115 5.48 13.30 20.48
CA ASN A 115 5.65 14.35 21.47
C ASN A 115 4.34 14.53 22.26
N PRO A 116 4.34 15.16 23.45
CA PRO A 116 3.10 15.50 24.13
C PRO A 116 2.17 16.30 23.19
N GLY A 117 0.97 15.74 22.92
CA GLY A 117 -0.01 16.37 22.03
C GLY A 117 0.14 16.01 20.55
N THR A 118 1.12 15.21 20.15
CA THR A 118 1.29 14.77 18.76
C THR A 118 1.24 13.26 18.66
N ILE A 119 0.25 12.74 17.96
CA ILE A 119 0.11 11.31 17.65
C ILE A 119 0.48 11.10 16.18
N VAL A 120 1.37 10.16 15.92
CA VAL A 120 1.71 9.70 14.57
C VAL A 120 0.98 8.39 14.28
N LEU A 121 0.36 8.30 13.11
CA LEU A 121 -0.14 7.05 12.53
C LEU A 121 0.77 6.66 11.39
N GLU A 122 1.25 5.42 11.42
CA GLU A 122 2.25 4.93 10.48
C GLU A 122 1.92 3.51 9.98
N ALA A 123 2.33 3.24 8.77
CA ALA A 123 2.27 1.92 8.15
C ALA A 123 3.50 1.70 7.30
N ASP A 124 4.10 0.52 7.41
CA ASP A 124 5.22 0.11 6.59
C ASP A 124 4.85 -1.11 5.74
N ILE A 125 5.41 -1.17 4.56
CA ILE A 125 5.34 -2.34 3.70
C ILE A 125 6.73 -2.69 3.20
N ASP A 126 7.15 -3.93 3.49
CA ASP A 126 8.31 -4.55 2.85
C ASP A 126 7.89 -5.05 1.47
N MET A 127 8.67 -4.70 0.48
CA MET A 127 8.45 -5.03 -0.92
C MET A 127 9.52 -6.01 -1.45
N GLY A 128 10.28 -6.63 -0.53
CA GLY A 128 11.28 -7.61 -0.88
C GLY A 128 10.68 -8.78 -1.64
N GLY A 129 11.00 -8.88 -2.92
CA GLY A 129 10.72 -10.02 -3.76
C GLY A 129 9.55 -9.90 -4.74
N ASP A 130 8.46 -9.20 -4.43
CA ASP A 130 7.34 -9.01 -5.38
C ASP A 130 6.38 -7.89 -4.92
N PRO A 131 6.69 -6.62 -5.21
CA PRO A 131 5.83 -5.51 -4.83
C PRO A 131 4.55 -5.52 -5.65
N SER A 132 3.46 -5.98 -5.06
CA SER A 132 2.15 -5.93 -5.70
C SER A 132 1.56 -4.52 -5.57
N LYS A 133 1.26 -3.88 -6.71
CA LYS A 133 0.49 -2.63 -6.79
C LYS A 133 -0.79 -2.71 -5.94
N LYS A 134 -1.47 -3.85 -5.95
CA LYS A 134 -2.67 -4.12 -5.15
C LYS A 134 -2.42 -4.09 -3.65
N ASN A 135 -1.24 -4.52 -3.19
CA ASN A 135 -0.91 -4.44 -1.77
C ASN A 135 -0.70 -2.99 -1.34
N LEU A 136 -0.05 -2.17 -2.15
CA LEU A 136 0.10 -0.73 -1.90
C LEU A 136 -1.26 -0.02 -1.93
N GLU A 137 -2.11 -0.28 -2.90
CA GLU A 137 -3.49 0.23 -2.96
C GLU A 137 -4.27 -0.10 -1.69
N ARG A 138 -4.17 -1.35 -1.22
CA ARG A 138 -4.81 -1.79 0.04
C ARG A 138 -4.24 -1.05 1.25
N LEU A 139 -2.93 -0.82 1.29
CA LEU A 139 -2.31 -0.10 2.39
C LEU A 139 -2.78 1.36 2.43
N ILE A 140 -2.78 2.06 1.29
CA ILE A 140 -3.32 3.42 1.15
C ILE A 140 -4.81 3.45 1.58
N THR A 141 -5.60 2.49 1.14
CA THR A 141 -7.02 2.39 1.52
C THR A 141 -7.19 2.19 3.03
N ARG A 142 -6.36 1.36 3.66
CA ARG A 142 -6.38 1.17 5.13
C ARG A 142 -5.98 2.44 5.87
N MET A 143 -4.92 3.11 5.42
CA MET A 143 -4.52 4.41 5.98
C MET A 143 -5.68 5.40 5.92
N ASN A 144 -6.32 5.56 4.77
CA ASN A 144 -7.44 6.49 4.59
C ASN A 144 -8.63 6.18 5.52
N ARG A 145 -8.94 4.89 5.75
CA ARG A 145 -9.97 4.49 6.71
C ARG A 145 -9.56 4.77 8.16
N ALA A 146 -8.31 4.53 8.49
CA ALA A 146 -7.78 4.77 9.84
C ALA A 146 -7.78 6.25 10.20
N LEU A 147 -7.55 7.15 9.22
CA LEU A 147 -7.65 8.61 9.42
C LEU A 147 -9.02 9.06 9.91
N LEU A 148 -10.09 8.35 9.51
CA LEU A 148 -11.45 8.63 9.97
C LEU A 148 -11.75 8.01 11.34
N ALA A 149 -11.15 6.86 11.64
CA ALA A 149 -11.47 6.10 12.85
C ALA A 149 -10.63 6.52 14.07
N LEU A 150 -9.35 6.81 13.87
CA LEU A 150 -8.38 7.04 14.95
C LEU A 150 -8.79 8.19 15.90
N PRO A 151 -9.19 9.39 15.43
CA PRO A 151 -9.56 10.46 16.33
C PRO A 151 -10.69 10.07 17.28
N ASN A 152 -11.73 9.42 16.77
CA ASN A 152 -12.88 8.99 17.60
C ASN A 152 -12.55 7.93 18.65
N VAL A 153 -11.46 7.19 18.48
CA VAL A 153 -11.01 6.18 19.44
C VAL A 153 -10.08 6.77 20.49
N LEU A 154 -9.31 7.79 20.09
CA LEU A 154 -8.28 8.39 20.96
C LEU A 154 -8.81 9.58 21.77
N GLU A 155 -9.93 10.21 21.38
CA GLU A 155 -10.64 11.20 22.20
C GLU A 155 -11.28 10.54 23.43
#